data_7818cc69d7085679fe018b9677549a66
#
_entry.id   7818cc69d7085679fe018b9677549a66
#
_cell.length_a   1.000
_cell.length_b   1.000
_cell.length_c   1.000
_cell.angle_alpha   90.00
_cell.angle_beta   90.00
_cell.angle_gamma   90.00
#
_symmetry.space_group_name_H-M   'P 1'
#
loop_
_entity.id
_entity.type
_entity.pdbx_description
1 polymer ?
#
loop_
_entity_poly.entity_id
_entity_poly.type
_entity_poly.pdbx_seq_one_letter_code
_entity_poly.pdbx_strand_id
1 'polypeptide(L)'
;MTISRAAGLAAAACLVVLAAACGAGGGTPGTGASHVPTASVTGAPSAPASTPVTTRPTAQASAATAPGGQSAVPRCRTSQLTAAYTGLNAAMGGTRGVTLILTNHSGGTCYVYGYPGMAFFNGGGFPMATHLTWMKAPHVKVILHPGGNARAMLTWRVNVGAATPFSPSFAHVTPPDEYAYLTTLWQGGPVLGGSIVSWPLEAAPAGPFPVGTGTIENPFNGMCVALAGDGITVTVRKCGPGVAAEQWTGYNDGTLRVNGKCLDVTGLTAGAAVKVAACTGAAAQAWEIGQVSGNDFGPITNTATGYVLTGPAGSTVNGTRLVVEQGRGDLSYPWRVSYHYYVAG
;
A
#
# COMPACT_ATOMS: atom_id res chain seq x y z
N MET A 1 -0.96 -17.28 60.56
CA MET A 1 0.07 -16.35 61.09
C MET A 1 0.03 -15.10 60.20
N THR A 2 -0.59 -14.09 60.74
CA THR A 2 -0.90 -12.78 60.17
C THR A 2 0.29 -11.84 60.33
N ILE A 3 0.71 -11.11 59.30
CA ILE A 3 1.38 -9.81 59.45
C ILE A 3 0.99 -8.91 58.27
N SER A 4 0.20 -7.88 58.60
CA SER A 4 -0.03 -6.64 57.81
C SER A 4 1.09 -5.64 58.05
N ARG A 5 1.34 -4.76 57.05
CA ARG A 5 1.74 -3.31 57.15
C ARG A 5 1.92 -2.79 55.72
N ALA A 6 1.11 -1.93 55.19
CA ALA A 6 0.76 -0.52 55.46
C ALA A 6 1.78 0.47 54.87
N ALA A 7 1.30 1.20 53.84
CA ALA A 7 1.37 2.64 53.54
C ALA A 7 2.72 3.31 53.15
N GLY A 8 2.64 4.09 52.12
CA GLY A 8 3.59 5.11 51.68
C GLY A 8 3.13 5.88 50.45
N LEU A 9 2.22 6.86 50.63
CA LEU A 9 1.94 7.93 49.66
C LEU A 9 3.13 8.90 49.62
N ALA A 10 3.55 9.28 48.41
CA ALA A 10 4.25 10.54 48.19
C ALA A 10 3.73 11.18 46.90
N ALA A 11 2.93 12.20 47.03
CA ALA A 11 2.53 13.12 45.97
C ALA A 11 3.61 14.19 45.82
N ALA A 12 4.10 14.41 44.61
CA ALA A 12 4.91 15.58 44.28
C ALA A 12 4.18 16.36 43.19
N ALA A 13 3.60 17.48 43.57
CA ALA A 13 3.05 18.49 42.70
C ALA A 13 4.18 19.39 42.19
N CYS A 14 4.39 19.52 40.89
CA CYS A 14 5.17 20.58 40.27
C CYS A 14 4.25 21.55 39.55
N LEU A 15 4.12 22.75 40.09
CA LEU A 15 3.61 23.94 39.42
C LEU A 15 4.62 24.38 38.37
N VAL A 16 4.17 24.66 37.15
CA VAL A 16 4.90 25.44 36.18
C VAL A 16 4.09 26.67 35.81
N VAL A 17 4.76 27.81 35.98
CA VAL A 17 4.28 29.18 35.82
C VAL A 17 4.14 29.54 34.34
N LEU A 18 3.00 30.17 33.97
CA LEU A 18 2.80 30.87 32.72
C LEU A 18 3.62 32.18 32.70
N ALA A 19 4.34 32.38 31.63
CA ALA A 19 4.82 33.70 31.23
C ALA A 19 4.19 34.05 29.88
N ALA A 20 3.29 35.01 29.87
CA ALA A 20 2.74 35.67 28.70
C ALA A 20 3.69 36.81 28.31
N ALA A 21 4.03 36.89 27.04
CA ALA A 21 4.65 38.07 26.43
C ALA A 21 3.84 38.50 25.19
N CYS A 22 3.11 39.61 25.37
CA CYS A 22 2.50 40.38 24.26
C CYS A 22 3.60 41.17 23.54
N GLY A 23 3.63 41.04 22.21
CA GLY A 23 4.39 41.93 21.32
C GLY A 23 3.48 42.37 20.19
N ALA A 24 2.94 43.60 20.29
CA ALA A 24 2.23 44.27 19.23
C ALA A 24 3.25 44.96 18.28
N GLY A 25 3.12 44.73 16.98
CA GLY A 25 3.86 45.43 15.97
C GLY A 25 3.00 45.59 14.72
N GLY A 26 2.39 46.75 14.56
CA GLY A 26 1.62 47.14 13.38
C GLY A 26 2.53 47.43 12.18
N GLY A 27 2.07 47.07 11.00
CA GLY A 27 2.67 47.43 9.71
C GLY A 27 1.60 47.49 8.64
N THR A 28 1.37 48.69 8.14
CA THR A 28 0.42 49.13 7.12
C THR A 28 0.69 48.46 5.75
N PRO A 29 -0.35 48.35 4.88
CA PRO A 29 -0.23 47.69 3.59
C PRO A 29 0.37 48.66 2.53
N GLY A 30 1.41 48.20 1.85
CA GLY A 30 1.97 48.86 0.66
C GLY A 30 1.34 48.28 -0.60
N THR A 31 0.64 49.15 -1.31
CA THR A 31 0.16 48.92 -2.69
C THR A 31 1.36 49.03 -3.63
N GLY A 32 1.75 47.94 -4.27
CA GLY A 32 2.71 47.88 -5.33
C GLY A 32 2.09 47.32 -6.61
N ALA A 33 1.75 48.21 -7.54
CA ALA A 33 1.37 47.88 -8.90
C ALA A 33 2.61 47.42 -9.69
N SER A 34 2.60 46.22 -10.21
CA SER A 34 3.58 45.73 -11.15
C SER A 34 3.01 45.75 -12.55
N HIS A 35 3.65 46.54 -13.37
CA HIS A 35 3.45 46.69 -14.81
C HIS A 35 3.85 45.39 -15.54
N VAL A 36 2.93 44.92 -16.38
CA VAL A 36 3.20 43.91 -17.42
C VAL A 36 3.66 44.66 -18.68
N PRO A 37 4.80 44.37 -19.27
CA PRO A 37 5.14 44.91 -20.60
C PRO A 37 4.49 44.03 -21.68
N THR A 38 3.62 44.65 -22.45
CA THR A 38 3.07 44.13 -23.71
C THR A 38 4.14 44.30 -24.80
N ALA A 39 4.67 43.21 -25.32
CA ALA A 39 5.50 43.22 -26.50
C ALA A 39 4.65 42.95 -27.75
N SER A 40 4.43 43.97 -28.53
CA SER A 40 3.91 43.87 -29.90
C SER A 40 5.05 43.47 -30.85
N VAL A 41 4.89 42.37 -31.57
CA VAL A 41 5.74 42.02 -32.70
C VAL A 41 4.90 42.06 -33.97
N THR A 42 5.06 43.13 -34.71
CA THR A 42 4.65 43.29 -36.10
C THR A 42 5.79 42.81 -36.99
N GLY A 43 5.52 41.99 -37.98
CA GLY A 43 6.49 41.69 -39.02
C GLY A 43 6.23 40.34 -39.71
N ALA A 44 5.37 40.36 -40.73
CA ALA A 44 5.30 39.27 -41.72
C ALA A 44 6.31 39.56 -42.86
N PRO A 45 7.12 38.58 -43.26
CA PRO A 45 7.76 38.65 -44.56
C PRO A 45 7.01 37.81 -45.61
N SER A 46 6.89 38.40 -46.75
CA SER A 46 6.28 37.93 -47.99
C SER A 46 6.88 36.60 -48.48
N ALA A 47 6.03 35.77 -49.05
CA ALA A 47 6.39 34.53 -49.75
C ALA A 47 7.02 34.82 -51.11
N PRO A 48 8.04 34.06 -51.54
CA PRO A 48 8.50 34.04 -52.92
C PRO A 48 7.70 33.01 -53.75
N ALA A 49 7.57 33.37 -55.03
CA ALA A 49 6.77 32.71 -56.06
C ALA A 49 7.17 31.25 -56.32
N SER A 50 6.13 30.45 -56.58
CA SER A 50 6.20 29.04 -56.97
C SER A 50 6.65 28.90 -58.43
N THR A 51 7.69 28.11 -58.67
CA THR A 51 8.03 27.55 -60.00
C THR A 51 7.36 26.21 -60.21
N PRO A 52 6.88 25.89 -61.40
CA PRO A 52 6.22 24.57 -61.65
C PRO A 52 7.26 23.47 -61.74
N VAL A 53 7.15 22.48 -60.84
CA VAL A 53 7.92 21.23 -60.88
C VAL A 53 7.19 20.21 -61.73
N THR A 54 7.83 19.80 -62.81
CA THR A 54 7.45 18.73 -63.72
C THR A 54 7.35 17.40 -62.96
N THR A 55 6.17 16.81 -62.95
CA THR A 55 5.92 15.49 -62.35
C THR A 55 6.48 14.38 -63.19
N ARG A 56 7.52 13.71 -62.72
CA ARG A 56 8.01 12.43 -63.22
C ARG A 56 7.19 11.32 -62.55
N PRO A 57 6.66 10.33 -63.27
CA PRO A 57 5.94 9.23 -62.64
C PRO A 57 6.92 8.36 -61.86
N THR A 58 6.81 8.40 -60.54
CA THR A 58 7.52 7.50 -59.63
C THR A 58 6.80 6.16 -59.61
N ALA A 59 7.48 5.11 -60.03
CA ALA A 59 7.02 3.73 -59.89
C ALA A 59 6.67 3.47 -58.41
N GLN A 60 5.44 3.06 -58.19
CA GLN A 60 4.91 2.65 -56.90
C GLN A 60 5.58 1.33 -56.54
N ALA A 61 6.63 1.39 -55.73
CA ALA A 61 7.20 0.21 -55.11
C ALA A 61 6.13 -0.29 -54.12
N SER A 62 5.53 -1.43 -54.42
CA SER A 62 4.72 -2.19 -53.49
C SER A 62 5.58 -2.43 -52.23
N ALA A 63 5.24 -1.77 -51.13
CA ALA A 63 5.81 -2.08 -49.82
C ALA A 63 5.43 -3.52 -49.50
N ALA A 64 6.39 -4.42 -49.61
CA ALA A 64 6.25 -5.76 -49.07
C ALA A 64 5.97 -5.59 -47.55
N THR A 65 4.79 -5.99 -47.14
CA THR A 65 4.42 -6.11 -45.74
C THR A 65 5.43 -7.06 -45.09
N ALA A 66 6.37 -6.51 -44.33
CA ALA A 66 7.26 -7.34 -43.53
C ALA A 66 6.39 -8.22 -42.62
N PRO A 67 6.68 -9.52 -42.49
CA PRO A 67 5.97 -10.37 -41.58
C PRO A 67 6.07 -9.74 -40.19
N GLY A 68 4.91 -9.48 -39.56
CA GLY A 68 4.79 -8.80 -38.28
C GLY A 68 5.73 -9.45 -37.25
N GLY A 69 6.86 -8.77 -36.98
CA GLY A 69 7.73 -9.16 -35.92
C GLY A 69 6.90 -9.15 -34.63
N GLN A 70 6.77 -10.30 -33.98
CA GLN A 70 6.17 -10.39 -32.67
C GLN A 70 6.97 -9.41 -31.80
N SER A 71 6.32 -8.32 -31.40
CA SER A 71 6.93 -7.36 -30.49
C SER A 71 7.39 -8.14 -29.25
N ALA A 72 8.70 -8.13 -29.00
CA ALA A 72 9.25 -8.83 -27.87
C ALA A 72 8.55 -8.29 -26.60
N VAL A 73 8.00 -9.19 -25.78
CA VAL A 73 7.34 -8.80 -24.53
C VAL A 73 8.29 -7.89 -23.76
N PRO A 74 7.89 -6.66 -23.39
CA PRO A 74 8.75 -5.74 -22.69
C PRO A 74 8.98 -6.18 -21.23
N ARG A 75 10.03 -5.66 -20.61
CA ARG A 75 10.24 -5.82 -19.17
C ARG A 75 9.19 -5.04 -18.38
N CYS A 76 8.74 -5.59 -17.25
CA CYS A 76 7.82 -4.88 -16.36
C CYS A 76 8.52 -3.68 -15.72
N ARG A 77 7.83 -2.54 -15.73
CA ARG A 77 8.24 -1.35 -15.00
C ARG A 77 7.66 -1.38 -13.59
N THR A 78 8.33 -0.74 -12.64
CA THR A 78 7.84 -0.64 -11.25
C THR A 78 6.41 -0.10 -11.19
N SER A 79 6.07 0.90 -12.02
CA SER A 79 4.72 1.47 -12.11
C SER A 79 3.63 0.53 -12.63
N GLN A 80 4.00 -0.64 -13.13
CA GLN A 80 3.08 -1.66 -13.62
C GLN A 80 2.85 -2.77 -12.60
N LEU A 81 3.62 -2.75 -11.51
CA LEU A 81 3.65 -3.83 -10.53
C LEU A 81 3.11 -3.36 -9.18
N THR A 82 2.48 -4.28 -8.45
CA THR A 82 2.26 -4.18 -7.02
C THR A 82 3.05 -5.27 -6.32
N ALA A 83 3.37 -5.07 -5.03
CA ALA A 83 4.05 -6.04 -4.21
C ALA A 83 3.24 -6.35 -2.95
N ALA A 84 3.16 -7.62 -2.59
CA ALA A 84 2.52 -8.08 -1.38
C ALA A 84 3.26 -9.30 -0.80
N TYR A 85 3.05 -9.59 0.47
CA TYR A 85 3.58 -10.78 1.13
C TYR A 85 2.46 -11.77 1.43
N THR A 86 2.78 -13.05 1.37
CA THR A 86 1.85 -14.12 1.75
C THR A 86 2.60 -15.31 2.36
N GLY A 87 1.93 -16.09 3.20
CA GLY A 87 2.46 -17.34 3.72
C GLY A 87 3.64 -17.17 4.67
N LEU A 88 3.50 -16.34 5.71
CA LEU A 88 4.52 -16.25 6.76
C LEU A 88 4.65 -17.60 7.46
N ASN A 89 5.83 -18.22 7.33
CA ASN A 89 6.14 -19.51 7.91
C ASN A 89 7.28 -19.38 8.92
N ALA A 90 7.14 -20.06 10.06
CA ALA A 90 8.22 -20.28 11.00
C ALA A 90 8.85 -21.64 10.71
N ALA A 91 10.17 -21.66 10.50
CA ALA A 91 10.95 -22.90 10.39
C ALA A 91 11.71 -23.16 11.69
N MET A 92 12.12 -24.40 11.92
CA MET A 92 12.97 -24.76 13.05
C MET A 92 14.25 -23.96 13.07
N GLY A 93 14.81 -23.69 14.27
CA GLY A 93 16.08 -22.97 14.43
C GLY A 93 16.00 -21.45 14.25
N GLY A 94 14.83 -20.84 14.45
CA GLY A 94 14.65 -19.38 14.39
C GLY A 94 14.70 -18.80 12.97
N THR A 95 14.55 -19.63 11.94
CA THR A 95 14.40 -19.17 10.55
C THR A 95 12.92 -18.88 10.27
N ARG A 96 12.66 -17.79 9.60
CA ARG A 96 11.33 -17.44 9.06
C ARG A 96 11.38 -17.31 7.55
N GLY A 97 10.23 -17.45 6.92
CA GLY A 97 10.08 -17.28 5.48
C GLY A 97 8.75 -16.64 5.14
N VAL A 98 8.74 -15.84 4.09
CA VAL A 98 7.55 -15.26 3.50
C VAL A 98 7.67 -15.31 1.98
N THR A 99 6.56 -15.41 1.30
CA THR A 99 6.53 -15.32 -0.15
C THR A 99 6.19 -13.88 -0.56
N LEU A 100 7.12 -13.23 -1.26
CA LEU A 100 6.85 -11.97 -1.96
C LEU A 100 6.10 -12.29 -3.25
N ILE A 101 5.03 -11.57 -3.52
CA ILE A 101 4.26 -11.63 -4.77
C ILE A 101 4.41 -10.29 -5.47
N LEU A 102 4.81 -10.32 -6.74
CA LEU A 102 4.73 -9.19 -7.67
C LEU A 102 3.57 -9.44 -8.64
N THR A 103 2.61 -8.52 -8.69
CA THR A 103 1.42 -8.61 -9.55
C THR A 103 1.48 -7.52 -10.62
N ASN A 104 1.29 -7.90 -11.89
CA ASN A 104 1.10 -6.93 -12.97
C ASN A 104 -0.32 -6.37 -12.92
N HIS A 105 -0.47 -5.12 -12.47
CA HIS A 105 -1.76 -4.43 -12.42
C HIS A 105 -2.04 -3.57 -13.66
N SER A 106 -1.11 -3.55 -14.63
CA SER A 106 -1.31 -2.82 -15.88
C SER A 106 -2.16 -3.60 -16.90
N GLY A 107 -2.65 -2.90 -17.91
CA GLY A 107 -3.38 -3.53 -19.02
C GLY A 107 -2.48 -4.25 -20.05
N GLY A 108 -1.16 -4.17 -19.92
CA GLY A 108 -0.19 -4.73 -20.86
C GLY A 108 0.53 -5.96 -20.30
N THR A 109 0.94 -6.87 -21.20
CA THR A 109 1.80 -8.00 -20.84
C THR A 109 3.25 -7.53 -20.74
N CYS A 110 3.94 -7.94 -19.65
CA CYS A 110 5.35 -7.67 -19.44
C CYS A 110 6.05 -8.90 -18.84
N TYR A 111 7.37 -8.84 -18.60
CA TYR A 111 8.08 -9.93 -17.93
C TYR A 111 8.98 -9.43 -16.80
N VAL A 112 9.23 -10.30 -15.83
CA VAL A 112 10.29 -10.16 -14.84
C VAL A 112 11.32 -11.28 -15.00
N TYR A 113 12.58 -11.02 -14.59
CA TYR A 113 13.66 -11.98 -14.71
C TYR A 113 14.72 -11.75 -13.63
N GLY A 114 15.02 -12.74 -12.81
CA GLY A 114 16.04 -12.68 -11.77
C GLY A 114 15.46 -12.47 -10.37
N TYR A 115 16.04 -11.58 -9.59
CA TYR A 115 15.80 -11.43 -8.17
C TYR A 115 15.23 -10.05 -7.85
N PRO A 116 14.28 -9.93 -6.91
CA PRO A 116 13.89 -8.64 -6.37
C PRO A 116 15.00 -8.07 -5.49
N GLY A 117 15.18 -6.75 -5.53
CA GLY A 117 15.92 -5.99 -4.52
C GLY A 117 15.05 -5.70 -3.31
N MET A 118 15.68 -5.47 -2.15
CA MET A 118 14.96 -5.13 -0.93
C MET A 118 15.78 -4.23 -0.01
N ALA A 119 15.12 -3.29 0.66
CA ALA A 119 15.67 -2.49 1.73
C ALA A 119 14.65 -2.29 2.85
N PHE A 120 15.08 -2.31 4.11
CA PHE A 120 14.22 -2.15 5.28
C PHE A 120 14.19 -0.71 5.78
N PHE A 121 13.04 -0.31 6.33
CA PHE A 121 12.79 1.00 6.91
C PHE A 121 12.02 0.88 8.23
N ASN A 122 12.29 1.80 9.15
CA ASN A 122 11.51 1.91 10.40
C ASN A 122 10.20 2.68 10.18
N GLY A 123 9.38 2.79 11.23
CA GLY A 123 8.10 3.50 11.19
C GLY A 123 8.21 4.99 10.86
N GLY A 124 9.35 5.61 11.10
CA GLY A 124 9.64 7.01 10.71
C GLY A 124 10.15 7.19 9.28
N GLY A 125 10.22 6.10 8.49
CA GLY A 125 10.74 6.15 7.11
C GLY A 125 12.27 6.22 7.01
N PHE A 126 13.00 5.99 8.10
CA PHE A 126 14.47 5.96 8.05
C PHE A 126 14.99 4.58 7.63
N PRO A 127 16.03 4.52 6.80
CA PRO A 127 16.60 3.26 6.36
C PRO A 127 17.20 2.49 7.53
N MET A 128 17.05 1.17 7.49
CA MET A 128 17.63 0.23 8.44
C MET A 128 18.66 -0.64 7.72
N ALA A 129 19.62 -1.18 8.49
CA ALA A 129 20.60 -2.10 7.92
C ALA A 129 19.89 -3.24 7.16
N THR A 130 20.27 -3.43 5.90
CA THR A 130 19.71 -4.49 5.05
C THR A 130 20.84 -5.18 4.31
N HIS A 131 21.00 -6.47 4.58
CA HIS A 131 21.99 -7.34 3.96
C HIS A 131 21.28 -8.39 3.12
N LEU A 132 20.93 -8.01 1.89
CA LEU A 132 20.26 -8.91 0.94
C LEU A 132 21.27 -9.86 0.31
N THR A 133 20.98 -11.15 0.40
CA THR A 133 21.74 -12.22 -0.28
C THR A 133 20.82 -12.91 -1.28
N TRP A 134 21.30 -13.13 -2.48
CA TRP A 134 20.58 -13.88 -3.51
C TRP A 134 20.97 -15.35 -3.46
N MET A 135 19.96 -16.22 -3.30
CA MET A 135 20.15 -17.66 -3.37
C MET A 135 20.51 -18.06 -4.80
N LYS A 136 21.67 -18.70 -4.97
CA LYS A 136 22.07 -19.21 -6.29
C LYS A 136 21.14 -20.35 -6.71
N ALA A 137 20.21 -20.05 -7.61
CA ALA A 137 19.28 -21.00 -8.19
C ALA A 137 19.03 -20.67 -9.66
N PRO A 138 18.73 -21.67 -10.50
CA PRO A 138 18.26 -21.42 -11.87
C PRO A 138 17.04 -20.50 -11.86
N HIS A 139 16.99 -19.58 -12.80
CA HIS A 139 15.83 -18.68 -12.95
C HIS A 139 15.51 -18.46 -14.42
N VAL A 140 14.26 -18.22 -14.70
CA VAL A 140 13.71 -18.07 -16.04
C VAL A 140 12.93 -16.77 -16.16
N LYS A 141 12.70 -16.35 -17.40
CA LYS A 141 11.82 -15.22 -17.68
C LYS A 141 10.39 -15.59 -17.33
N VAL A 142 9.74 -14.80 -16.44
CA VAL A 142 8.35 -14.97 -16.04
C VAL A 142 7.49 -13.94 -16.78
N ILE A 143 6.61 -14.40 -17.66
CA ILE A 143 5.68 -13.54 -18.38
C ILE A 143 4.47 -13.26 -17.49
N LEU A 144 4.17 -11.99 -17.32
CA LEU A 144 3.04 -11.50 -16.52
C LEU A 144 2.00 -10.85 -17.46
N HIS A 145 0.93 -11.55 -17.72
CA HIS A 145 -0.28 -10.95 -18.31
C HIS A 145 -0.93 -9.99 -17.30
N PRO A 146 -1.89 -9.15 -17.72
CA PRO A 146 -2.68 -8.36 -16.77
C PRO A 146 -3.25 -9.24 -15.65
N GLY A 147 -3.02 -8.88 -14.38
CA GLY A 147 -3.36 -9.68 -13.19
C GLY A 147 -2.44 -10.89 -12.95
N GLY A 148 -1.43 -11.11 -13.78
CA GLY A 148 -0.46 -12.20 -13.62
C GLY A 148 0.53 -11.93 -12.50
N ASN A 149 1.02 -13.01 -11.88
CA ASN A 149 1.84 -12.97 -10.68
C ASN A 149 3.19 -13.66 -10.87
N ALA A 150 4.24 -13.06 -10.28
CA ALA A 150 5.50 -13.74 -9.99
C ALA A 150 5.71 -13.79 -8.49
N ARG A 151 6.39 -14.83 -8.00
CA ARG A 151 6.69 -14.99 -6.57
C ARG A 151 8.17 -15.22 -6.32
N ALA A 152 8.65 -14.74 -5.18
CA ALA A 152 9.98 -15.06 -4.66
C ALA A 152 9.88 -15.42 -3.19
N MET A 153 10.55 -16.50 -2.76
CA MET A 153 10.68 -16.79 -1.35
C MET A 153 11.72 -15.86 -0.73
N LEU A 154 11.39 -15.31 0.43
CA LEU A 154 12.28 -14.54 1.28
C LEU A 154 12.46 -15.30 2.59
N THR A 155 13.70 -15.47 3.06
CA THR A 155 13.99 -16.14 4.33
C THR A 155 14.97 -15.32 5.16
N TRP A 156 14.80 -15.34 6.50
CA TRP A 156 15.66 -14.63 7.44
C TRP A 156 15.68 -15.33 8.79
N ARG A 157 16.59 -14.92 9.66
CA ARG A 157 16.63 -15.41 11.04
C ARG A 157 16.08 -14.36 11.99
N VAL A 158 15.39 -14.80 13.02
CA VAL A 158 14.80 -13.91 14.04
C VAL A 158 15.56 -13.94 15.35
N ASN A 159 16.29 -15.03 15.65
CA ASN A 159 17.01 -15.16 16.91
C ASN A 159 18.19 -16.10 16.75
N VAL A 160 19.39 -15.62 17.06
CA VAL A 160 20.61 -16.46 17.14
C VAL A 160 21.52 -15.85 18.21
N GLY A 161 21.60 -16.52 19.37
CA GLY A 161 22.46 -16.09 20.46
C GLY A 161 22.08 -14.74 21.08
N ALA A 162 23.06 -13.93 21.41
CA ALA A 162 22.89 -12.63 22.07
C ALA A 162 22.61 -11.46 21.09
N ALA A 163 22.52 -11.71 19.79
CA ALA A 163 22.28 -10.63 18.82
C ALA A 163 20.85 -10.13 18.90
N THR A 164 20.69 -8.81 18.93
CA THR A 164 19.38 -8.15 19.00
C THR A 164 18.77 -8.03 17.61
N PRO A 165 17.61 -8.63 17.34
CA PRO A 165 16.89 -8.39 16.11
C PRO A 165 16.28 -6.99 16.12
N PHE A 166 16.10 -6.40 14.94
CA PHE A 166 15.31 -5.18 14.78
C PHE A 166 14.03 -5.50 14.01
N SER A 167 12.99 -4.69 14.23
CA SER A 167 11.69 -4.87 13.59
C SER A 167 11.46 -3.77 12.55
N PRO A 168 11.62 -4.06 11.25
CA PRO A 168 11.24 -3.11 10.20
C PRO A 168 9.74 -2.86 10.22
N SER A 169 9.33 -1.65 9.86
CA SER A 169 7.93 -1.33 9.61
C SER A 169 7.59 -1.44 8.12
N PHE A 170 8.57 -1.08 7.27
CA PHE A 170 8.42 -1.09 5.82
C PHE A 170 9.56 -1.81 5.15
N ALA A 171 9.29 -2.25 3.92
CA ALA A 171 10.31 -2.67 2.98
C ALA A 171 10.09 -1.97 1.63
N HIS A 172 11.16 -1.48 1.05
CA HIS A 172 11.20 -1.12 -0.36
C HIS A 172 11.56 -2.36 -1.15
N VAL A 173 10.70 -2.73 -2.09
CA VAL A 173 10.90 -3.86 -3.01
C VAL A 173 11.22 -3.30 -4.38
N THR A 174 12.41 -3.58 -4.89
CA THR A 174 12.84 -3.14 -6.21
C THR A 174 12.67 -4.30 -7.19
N PRO A 175 11.81 -4.18 -8.21
CA PRO A 175 11.71 -5.20 -9.26
C PRO A 175 13.06 -5.40 -9.97
N PRO A 176 13.33 -6.58 -10.55
CA PRO A 176 14.59 -6.83 -11.25
C PRO A 176 14.84 -5.79 -12.35
N ASP A 177 16.08 -5.29 -12.42
CA ASP A 177 16.56 -4.29 -13.37
C ASP A 177 15.79 -2.96 -13.38
N GLU A 178 15.14 -2.62 -12.27
CA GLU A 178 14.55 -1.32 -12.00
C GLU A 178 15.34 -0.60 -10.91
N TYR A 179 15.23 0.73 -10.87
CA TYR A 179 15.77 1.58 -9.78
C TYR A 179 14.66 2.09 -8.87
N ALA A 180 13.45 2.23 -9.43
CA ALA A 180 12.28 2.56 -8.66
C ALA A 180 11.85 1.36 -7.80
N TYR A 181 11.21 1.63 -6.68
CA TYR A 181 10.78 0.62 -5.73
C TYR A 181 9.29 0.74 -5.40
N LEU A 182 8.75 -0.35 -4.91
CA LEU A 182 7.42 -0.46 -4.33
C LEU A 182 7.57 -0.43 -2.80
N THR A 183 6.82 0.42 -2.12
CA THR A 183 6.79 0.42 -0.66
C THR A 183 5.75 -0.56 -0.17
N THR A 184 6.14 -1.47 0.71
CA THR A 184 5.27 -2.46 1.33
C THR A 184 5.41 -2.41 2.84
N LEU A 185 4.34 -2.72 3.56
CA LEU A 185 4.43 -3.02 4.99
C LEU A 185 5.24 -4.30 5.18
N TRP A 186 6.22 -4.28 6.09
CA TRP A 186 6.97 -5.48 6.41
C TRP A 186 6.17 -6.36 7.37
N GLN A 187 5.76 -7.52 6.91
CA GLN A 187 4.95 -8.49 7.67
C GLN A 187 5.77 -9.61 8.30
N GLY A 188 7.09 -9.62 8.06
CA GLY A 188 7.96 -10.70 8.51
C GLY A 188 8.33 -10.65 10.00
N GLY A 189 8.01 -9.56 10.70
CA GLY A 189 8.43 -9.34 12.08
C GLY A 189 9.94 -9.07 12.22
N PRO A 190 10.55 -9.42 13.35
CA PRO A 190 11.95 -9.13 13.61
C PRO A 190 12.91 -9.80 12.61
N VAL A 191 13.98 -9.09 12.26
CA VAL A 191 15.05 -9.55 11.37
C VAL A 191 16.39 -9.44 12.10
N LEU A 192 17.15 -10.54 12.15
CA LEU A 192 18.43 -10.55 12.82
C LEU A 192 19.51 -9.87 11.95
N GLY A 193 20.06 -8.76 12.47
CA GLY A 193 21.15 -8.03 11.80
C GLY A 193 20.81 -7.53 10.40
N GLY A 194 19.53 -7.44 10.03
CA GLY A 194 19.10 -7.03 8.68
C GLY A 194 19.37 -8.03 7.56
N SER A 195 19.79 -9.25 7.89
CA SER A 195 20.14 -10.27 6.90
C SER A 195 18.89 -10.97 6.37
N ILE A 196 18.70 -10.92 5.06
CA ILE A 196 17.60 -11.57 4.35
C ILE A 196 18.12 -12.27 3.10
N VAL A 197 17.61 -13.45 2.80
CA VAL A 197 17.91 -14.21 1.60
C VAL A 197 16.72 -14.19 0.68
N SER A 198 16.92 -13.82 -0.58
CA SER A 198 15.91 -13.83 -1.63
C SER A 198 16.16 -14.95 -2.63
N TRP A 199 15.13 -15.69 -2.96
CA TRP A 199 15.12 -16.62 -4.08
C TRP A 199 14.76 -15.88 -5.38
N PRO A 200 15.10 -16.44 -6.56
CA PRO A 200 14.71 -15.82 -7.82
C PRO A 200 13.19 -15.81 -7.97
N LEU A 201 12.71 -14.87 -8.77
CA LEU A 201 11.30 -14.83 -9.17
C LEU A 201 10.96 -16.04 -10.03
N GLU A 202 9.86 -16.68 -9.70
CA GLU A 202 9.25 -17.77 -10.46
C GLU A 202 7.78 -17.47 -10.75
N ALA A 203 7.19 -18.18 -11.72
CA ALA A 203 5.77 -18.04 -12.00
C ALA A 203 4.93 -18.44 -10.78
N ALA A 204 3.94 -17.63 -10.46
CA ALA A 204 2.94 -17.95 -9.45
C ALA A 204 1.61 -18.29 -10.14
N PRO A 205 0.72 -19.09 -9.48
CA PRO A 205 -0.62 -19.32 -9.99
C PRO A 205 -1.34 -18.00 -10.29
N ALA A 206 -2.18 -17.98 -11.32
CA ALA A 206 -3.01 -16.82 -11.61
C ALA A 206 -4.09 -16.63 -10.54
N GLY A 207 -4.47 -15.38 -10.31
CA GLY A 207 -5.54 -15.01 -9.39
C GLY A 207 -5.05 -14.30 -8.12
N PRO A 208 -6.00 -13.81 -7.31
CA PRO A 208 -5.69 -13.13 -6.07
C PRO A 208 -5.24 -14.12 -4.98
N PHE A 209 -4.25 -13.71 -4.19
CA PHE A 209 -3.73 -14.45 -3.05
C PHE A 209 -4.10 -13.76 -1.74
N PRO A 210 -4.46 -14.52 -0.68
CA PRO A 210 -4.60 -13.94 0.63
C PRO A 210 -3.24 -13.44 1.15
N VAL A 211 -3.21 -12.18 1.59
CA VAL A 211 -2.02 -11.56 2.21
C VAL A 211 -2.05 -11.67 3.72
N GLY A 212 -3.22 -11.92 4.30
CA GLY A 212 -3.38 -12.17 5.74
C GLY A 212 -4.85 -12.11 6.16
N THR A 213 -5.14 -12.66 7.34
CA THR A 213 -6.49 -12.66 7.94
C THR A 213 -6.43 -12.13 9.36
N GLY A 214 -7.36 -11.24 9.71
CA GLY A 214 -7.46 -10.68 11.05
C GLY A 214 -8.55 -9.64 11.19
N THR A 215 -8.54 -8.88 12.28
CA THR A 215 -9.51 -7.82 12.54
C THR A 215 -9.12 -6.51 11.85
N ILE A 216 -10.12 -5.72 11.52
CA ILE A 216 -10.00 -4.30 11.17
C ILE A 216 -10.54 -3.54 12.37
N GLU A 217 -9.66 -2.96 13.17
CA GLU A 217 -9.94 -2.37 14.47
C GLU A 217 -9.65 -0.88 14.48
N ASN A 218 -10.49 -0.11 15.15
CA ASN A 218 -10.14 1.26 15.52
C ASN A 218 -9.33 1.22 16.83
N PRO A 219 -8.04 1.59 16.80
CA PRO A 219 -7.14 1.42 17.95
C PRO A 219 -7.44 2.35 19.11
N PHE A 220 -8.28 3.39 18.92
CA PHE A 220 -8.59 4.36 19.96
C PHE A 220 -9.83 4.01 20.78
N ASN A 221 -10.72 3.16 20.26
CA ASN A 221 -11.98 2.85 20.94
C ASN A 221 -12.32 1.36 20.98
N GLY A 222 -11.48 0.50 20.38
CA GLY A 222 -11.67 -0.95 20.38
C GLY A 222 -12.89 -1.41 19.59
N MET A 223 -13.28 -0.66 18.57
CA MET A 223 -14.39 -1.03 17.67
C MET A 223 -13.84 -1.71 16.42
N CYS A 224 -14.47 -2.80 16.01
CA CYS A 224 -14.12 -3.59 14.84
C CYS A 224 -15.11 -3.41 13.70
N VAL A 225 -14.60 -3.49 12.47
CA VAL A 225 -15.42 -3.68 11.28
C VAL A 225 -15.94 -5.10 11.28
N ALA A 226 -17.23 -5.28 11.20
CA ALA A 226 -17.86 -6.60 11.30
C ALA A 226 -19.00 -6.78 10.30
N LEU A 227 -19.16 -8.01 9.83
CA LEU A 227 -20.33 -8.43 9.08
C LEU A 227 -21.52 -8.58 10.04
N ALA A 228 -22.64 -7.96 9.71
CA ALA A 228 -23.87 -8.09 10.48
C ALA A 228 -24.52 -9.47 10.27
N GLY A 229 -25.48 -9.81 11.12
CA GLY A 229 -26.16 -11.11 11.09
C GLY A 229 -26.96 -11.40 9.81
N ASP A 230 -27.24 -10.39 8.99
CA ASP A 230 -27.86 -10.54 7.66
C ASP A 230 -26.88 -11.08 6.59
N GLY A 231 -25.57 -11.18 6.91
CA GLY A 231 -24.56 -11.65 6.00
C GLY A 231 -24.28 -10.74 4.80
N ILE A 232 -24.69 -9.44 4.88
CA ILE A 232 -24.55 -8.43 3.83
C ILE A 232 -24.07 -7.10 4.38
N THR A 233 -24.70 -6.61 5.44
CA THR A 233 -24.43 -5.28 6.01
C THR A 233 -23.10 -5.30 6.78
N VAL A 234 -22.30 -4.26 6.60
CA VAL A 234 -21.05 -4.05 7.34
C VAL A 234 -21.26 -2.96 8.37
N THR A 235 -20.90 -3.25 9.62
CA THR A 235 -21.14 -2.38 10.77
C THR A 235 -19.88 -2.26 11.61
N VAL A 236 -19.84 -1.26 12.50
CA VAL A 236 -18.91 -1.28 13.63
C VAL A 236 -19.53 -2.00 14.82
N ARG A 237 -18.71 -2.74 15.54
CA ARG A 237 -19.08 -3.35 16.82
C ARG A 237 -17.88 -3.42 17.75
N LYS A 238 -18.12 -3.59 19.04
CA LYS A 238 -17.03 -3.83 19.97
C LYS A 238 -16.32 -5.12 19.60
N CYS A 239 -14.99 -5.06 19.45
CA CYS A 239 -14.18 -6.22 19.09
C CYS A 239 -14.34 -7.37 20.09
N GLY A 240 -14.43 -8.58 19.60
CA GLY A 240 -14.49 -9.80 20.42
C GLY A 240 -13.44 -10.83 19.98
N PRO A 241 -12.86 -11.59 20.91
CA PRO A 241 -11.89 -12.61 20.56
C PRO A 241 -12.55 -13.73 19.73
N GLY A 242 -11.94 -14.09 18.60
CA GLY A 242 -12.38 -15.21 17.78
C GLY A 242 -13.72 -15.03 17.06
N VAL A 243 -14.24 -13.82 16.95
CA VAL A 243 -15.52 -13.56 16.27
C VAL A 243 -15.32 -13.63 14.75
N ALA A 244 -15.88 -14.67 14.12
CA ALA A 244 -15.72 -14.92 12.68
C ALA A 244 -16.19 -13.74 11.80
N ALA A 245 -17.23 -13.03 12.21
CA ALA A 245 -17.75 -11.86 11.49
C ALA A 245 -16.80 -10.65 11.50
N GLU A 246 -15.74 -10.66 12.30
CA GLU A 246 -14.70 -9.64 12.40
C GLU A 246 -13.40 -10.08 11.70
N GLN A 247 -13.33 -11.31 11.18
CA GLN A 247 -12.14 -11.83 10.54
C GLN A 247 -12.14 -11.53 9.04
N TRP A 248 -11.39 -10.50 8.68
CA TRP A 248 -11.23 -10.05 7.30
C TRP A 248 -9.95 -10.61 6.71
N THR A 249 -10.03 -11.10 5.49
CA THR A 249 -8.85 -11.53 4.73
C THR A 249 -8.56 -10.48 3.66
N GLY A 250 -7.40 -9.87 3.72
CA GLY A 250 -6.88 -9.02 2.65
C GLY A 250 -6.27 -9.87 1.55
N TYR A 251 -6.42 -9.41 0.31
CA TYR A 251 -5.86 -10.04 -0.87
C TYR A 251 -4.94 -9.07 -1.62
N ASN A 252 -4.00 -9.61 -2.40
CA ASN A 252 -3.06 -8.82 -3.20
C ASN A 252 -3.72 -8.04 -4.35
N ASP A 253 -4.98 -8.31 -4.66
CA ASP A 253 -5.82 -7.55 -5.60
C ASP A 253 -6.50 -6.32 -4.94
N GLY A 254 -6.15 -6.02 -3.70
CA GLY A 254 -6.74 -4.92 -2.93
C GLY A 254 -8.11 -5.24 -2.34
N THR A 255 -8.64 -6.46 -2.51
CA THR A 255 -9.95 -6.79 -1.92
C THR A 255 -9.80 -7.16 -0.44
N LEU A 256 -10.77 -6.72 0.37
CA LEU A 256 -10.98 -7.14 1.75
C LEU A 256 -12.17 -8.10 1.77
N ARG A 257 -11.98 -9.31 2.29
CA ARG A 257 -13.01 -10.37 2.21
C ARG A 257 -13.37 -10.92 3.58
N VAL A 258 -14.66 -11.19 3.75
CA VAL A 258 -15.20 -11.95 4.89
C VAL A 258 -16.18 -12.98 4.37
N ASN A 259 -16.12 -14.21 4.87
CA ASN A 259 -16.95 -15.34 4.40
C ASN A 259 -16.92 -15.51 2.86
N GLY A 260 -15.76 -15.27 2.22
CA GLY A 260 -15.58 -15.40 0.76
C GLY A 260 -16.22 -14.29 -0.08
N LYS A 261 -16.85 -13.27 0.53
CA LYS A 261 -17.42 -12.12 -0.15
C LYS A 261 -16.52 -10.89 0.00
N CYS A 262 -16.50 -10.01 -0.98
CA CYS A 262 -15.70 -8.79 -1.02
C CYS A 262 -16.43 -7.60 -0.37
N LEU A 263 -15.69 -6.79 0.39
CA LEU A 263 -16.14 -5.47 0.84
C LEU A 263 -16.37 -4.58 -0.38
N ASP A 264 -17.55 -3.97 -0.49
CA ASP A 264 -18.04 -3.30 -1.68
C ASP A 264 -18.73 -1.99 -1.31
N VAL A 265 -18.53 -0.92 -2.08
CA VAL A 265 -19.28 0.32 -1.94
C VAL A 265 -20.53 0.29 -2.83
N THR A 266 -21.66 0.73 -2.30
CA THR A 266 -22.94 0.72 -3.03
C THR A 266 -23.10 1.89 -4.01
N GLY A 267 -22.18 2.86 -4.01
CA GLY A 267 -22.21 4.05 -4.84
C GLY A 267 -20.90 4.84 -4.79
N LEU A 268 -20.74 5.81 -5.68
CA LEU A 268 -19.51 6.57 -5.88
C LEU A 268 -19.54 7.95 -5.18
N THR A 269 -20.50 8.21 -4.30
CA THR A 269 -20.62 9.48 -3.57
C THR A 269 -20.33 9.31 -2.09
N ALA A 270 -19.92 10.41 -1.44
CA ALA A 270 -19.77 10.43 0.02
C ALA A 270 -21.10 10.04 0.70
N GLY A 271 -21.03 9.27 1.77
CA GLY A 271 -22.18 8.68 2.45
C GLY A 271 -22.69 7.37 1.83
N ALA A 272 -22.09 6.90 0.73
CA ALA A 272 -22.49 5.62 0.14
C ALA A 272 -22.22 4.48 1.15
N ALA A 273 -23.21 3.61 1.31
CA ALA A 273 -23.13 2.48 2.23
C ALA A 273 -22.10 1.44 1.77
N VAL A 274 -21.53 0.75 2.74
CA VAL A 274 -20.63 -0.37 2.50
C VAL A 274 -21.35 -1.68 2.83
N LYS A 275 -21.16 -2.68 2.00
CA LYS A 275 -21.73 -4.02 2.14
C LYS A 275 -20.69 -5.08 1.74
N VAL A 276 -21.04 -6.35 1.90
CA VAL A 276 -20.32 -7.42 1.22
C VAL A 276 -21.12 -7.96 0.03
N ALA A 277 -20.42 -8.25 -1.06
CA ALA A 277 -20.99 -8.78 -2.29
C ALA A 277 -20.08 -9.89 -2.87
N ALA A 278 -20.56 -10.58 -3.91
CA ALA A 278 -19.69 -11.48 -4.67
C ALA A 278 -18.48 -10.71 -5.23
N CYS A 279 -17.30 -11.30 -5.16
CA CYS A 279 -16.09 -10.69 -5.70
C CYS A 279 -16.15 -10.66 -7.24
N THR A 280 -16.08 -9.49 -7.83
CA THR A 280 -16.18 -9.27 -9.29
C THR A 280 -14.92 -8.68 -9.89
N GLY A 281 -13.96 -8.23 -9.05
CA GLY A 281 -12.79 -7.48 -9.48
C GLY A 281 -13.08 -6.01 -9.85
N ALA A 282 -14.30 -5.53 -9.56
CA ALA A 282 -14.65 -4.12 -9.79
C ALA A 282 -13.85 -3.19 -8.86
N ALA A 283 -13.52 -1.99 -9.33
CA ALA A 283 -12.82 -0.98 -8.53
C ALA A 283 -13.55 -0.60 -7.23
N ALA A 284 -14.89 -0.73 -7.21
CA ALA A 284 -15.72 -0.55 -6.01
C ALA A 284 -15.37 -1.53 -4.87
N GLN A 285 -14.69 -2.64 -5.18
CA GLN A 285 -14.24 -3.67 -4.24
C GLN A 285 -12.74 -3.60 -3.93
N ALA A 286 -12.02 -2.67 -4.53
CA ALA A 286 -10.60 -2.49 -4.28
C ALA A 286 -10.37 -1.39 -3.23
N TRP A 287 -9.53 -1.72 -2.24
CA TRP A 287 -9.26 -0.90 -1.07
C TRP A 287 -7.76 -0.76 -0.86
N GLU A 288 -7.34 0.44 -0.55
CA GLU A 288 -5.98 0.75 -0.13
C GLU A 288 -5.95 0.92 1.38
N ILE A 289 -5.08 0.17 2.04
CA ILE A 289 -4.84 0.28 3.48
C ILE A 289 -3.71 1.28 3.66
N GLY A 290 -4.07 2.51 3.99
CA GLY A 290 -3.12 3.57 4.28
C GLY A 290 -2.46 3.37 5.63
N GLN A 291 -1.35 4.08 5.83
CA GLN A 291 -0.63 4.12 7.09
C GLN A 291 -0.31 5.57 7.46
N VAL A 292 -0.55 5.93 8.71
CA VAL A 292 -0.07 7.19 9.27
C VAL A 292 1.38 6.99 9.69
N SER A 293 2.27 7.89 9.28
CA SER A 293 3.70 7.80 9.54
C SER A 293 3.99 7.50 11.01
N GLY A 294 4.78 6.46 11.26
CA GLY A 294 5.16 6.02 12.61
C GLY A 294 4.09 5.24 13.40
N ASN A 295 2.93 4.96 12.78
CA ASN A 295 1.84 4.21 13.42
C ASN A 295 1.49 2.95 12.62
N ASP A 296 0.82 2.02 13.31
CA ASP A 296 0.35 0.75 12.76
C ASP A 296 -1.13 0.82 12.31
N PHE A 297 -1.62 2.01 12.08
CA PHE A 297 -2.99 2.27 11.65
C PHE A 297 -3.05 3.41 10.62
N GLY A 298 -4.14 3.50 9.89
CA GLY A 298 -4.38 4.55 8.90
C GLY A 298 -5.75 4.44 8.25
N PRO A 299 -6.05 5.27 7.26
CA PRO A 299 -7.30 5.20 6.53
C PRO A 299 -7.35 3.94 5.66
N ILE A 300 -8.55 3.37 5.52
CA ILE A 300 -8.84 2.37 4.48
C ILE A 300 -9.62 3.09 3.40
N THR A 301 -9.02 3.29 2.23
CA THR A 301 -9.54 4.09 1.14
C THR A 301 -10.06 3.21 0.02
N ASN A 302 -11.28 3.45 -0.45
CA ASN A 302 -11.80 2.79 -1.64
C ASN A 302 -11.20 3.41 -2.90
N THR A 303 -10.61 2.62 -3.77
CA THR A 303 -9.84 3.12 -4.93
C THR A 303 -10.72 3.73 -6.02
N ALA A 304 -12.01 3.32 -6.13
CA ALA A 304 -12.93 3.89 -7.11
C ALA A 304 -13.45 5.27 -6.72
N THR A 305 -13.59 5.52 -5.42
CA THR A 305 -14.19 6.76 -4.92
C THR A 305 -13.18 7.75 -4.37
N GLY A 306 -12.01 7.28 -3.91
CA GLY A 306 -11.06 8.06 -3.12
C GLY A 306 -11.55 8.37 -1.70
N TYR A 307 -12.70 7.82 -1.29
CA TYR A 307 -13.27 8.02 0.04
C TYR A 307 -12.81 6.94 1.02
N VAL A 308 -12.82 7.30 2.31
CA VAL A 308 -12.37 6.45 3.40
C VAL A 308 -13.52 5.70 4.05
N LEU A 309 -13.27 4.47 4.46
CA LEU A 309 -14.20 3.64 5.24
C LEU A 309 -14.42 4.25 6.63
N THR A 310 -15.67 4.49 7.01
CA THR A 310 -16.02 5.07 8.32
C THR A 310 -17.46 4.78 8.72
N GLY A 311 -17.82 5.09 9.97
CA GLY A 311 -19.22 5.29 10.35
C GLY A 311 -19.71 6.66 9.89
N PRO A 312 -21.02 6.83 9.62
CA PRO A 312 -21.61 8.13 9.27
C PRO A 312 -21.22 9.23 10.25
N ALA A 313 -20.69 10.35 9.74
CA ALA A 313 -20.14 11.45 10.54
C ALA A 313 -19.09 11.01 11.59
N GLY A 314 -18.37 9.91 11.32
CA GLY A 314 -17.38 9.34 12.23
C GLY A 314 -17.97 8.57 13.41
N SER A 315 -19.24 8.18 13.36
CA SER A 315 -19.91 7.43 14.42
C SER A 315 -19.23 6.09 14.69
N THR A 316 -19.00 5.81 15.97
CA THR A 316 -18.47 4.54 16.48
C THR A 316 -19.47 3.82 17.38
N VAL A 317 -20.74 4.20 17.31
CA VAL A 317 -21.81 3.54 18.07
C VAL A 317 -21.97 2.10 17.59
N ASN A 318 -22.04 1.16 18.53
CA ASN A 318 -22.19 -0.27 18.22
C ASN A 318 -23.40 -0.54 17.32
N GLY A 319 -23.20 -1.28 16.22
CA GLY A 319 -24.23 -1.56 15.22
C GLY A 319 -24.37 -0.50 14.13
N THR A 320 -23.63 0.62 14.20
CA THR A 320 -23.63 1.63 13.13
C THR A 320 -23.15 1.01 11.81
N ARG A 321 -23.95 1.18 10.75
CA ARG A 321 -23.55 0.77 9.39
C ARG A 321 -22.41 1.62 8.89
N LEU A 322 -21.46 0.98 8.23
CA LEU A 322 -20.35 1.68 7.63
C LEU A 322 -20.70 2.27 6.26
N VAL A 323 -20.07 3.40 5.99
CA VAL A 323 -20.18 4.19 4.77
C VAL A 323 -18.77 4.54 4.28
N VAL A 324 -18.67 5.16 3.10
CA VAL A 324 -17.47 5.86 2.67
C VAL A 324 -17.70 7.37 2.74
N GLU A 325 -16.74 8.11 3.30
CA GLU A 325 -16.78 9.58 3.39
C GLU A 325 -15.47 10.21 2.94
N GLN A 326 -15.49 11.49 2.66
CA GLN A 326 -14.26 12.22 2.35
C GLN A 326 -13.32 12.21 3.57
N GLY A 327 -12.08 11.81 3.37
CA GLY A 327 -11.05 11.85 4.41
C GLY A 327 -10.83 13.28 4.92
N ARG A 328 -10.77 13.46 6.25
CA ARG A 328 -10.56 14.75 6.91
C ARG A 328 -9.16 14.88 7.53
N GLY A 329 -8.21 14.15 7.02
CA GLY A 329 -6.84 14.02 7.53
C GLY A 329 -6.56 12.64 8.14
N ASP A 330 -5.29 12.37 8.38
CA ASP A 330 -4.75 11.02 8.65
C ASP A 330 -5.33 10.30 9.89
N LEU A 331 -5.81 11.05 10.88
CA LEU A 331 -6.32 10.50 12.14
C LEU A 331 -7.86 10.47 12.22
N SER A 332 -8.58 10.98 11.20
CA SER A 332 -10.03 11.11 11.27
C SER A 332 -10.75 9.76 11.26
N TYR A 333 -10.14 8.73 10.64
CA TYR A 333 -10.73 7.41 10.49
C TYR A 333 -9.65 6.33 10.57
N PRO A 334 -9.02 6.17 11.73
CA PRO A 334 -7.90 5.27 11.89
C PRO A 334 -8.37 3.82 12.02
N TRP A 335 -7.89 2.98 11.13
CA TRP A 335 -8.09 1.54 11.19
C TRP A 335 -6.75 0.83 11.31
N ARG A 336 -6.64 -0.08 12.27
CA ARG A 336 -5.57 -1.06 12.35
C ARG A 336 -6.05 -2.35 11.75
N VAL A 337 -5.27 -2.89 10.83
CA VAL A 337 -5.57 -4.18 10.21
C VAL A 337 -4.64 -5.20 10.85
N SER A 338 -5.17 -6.06 11.72
CA SER A 338 -4.37 -6.89 12.63
C SER A 338 -3.55 -7.98 11.94
N TYR A 339 -3.88 -8.38 10.72
CA TYR A 339 -3.05 -9.36 10.00
C TYR A 339 -1.72 -8.76 9.50
N HIS A 340 -1.49 -7.46 9.63
CA HIS A 340 -0.19 -6.86 9.41
C HIS A 340 0.81 -7.17 10.55
N TYR A 341 0.35 -7.77 11.66
CA TYR A 341 1.12 -7.95 12.89
C TYR A 341 1.13 -9.39 13.40
N TYR A 342 1.16 -10.39 12.54
CA TYR A 342 1.47 -11.72 13.05
C TYR A 342 2.93 -11.77 13.54
N VAL A 343 3.14 -11.19 14.69
CA VAL A 343 4.15 -11.67 15.62
C VAL A 343 3.50 -12.86 16.31
N ALA A 344 3.64 -14.04 15.74
CA ALA A 344 3.43 -15.24 16.52
C ALA A 344 4.43 -15.20 17.66
N GLY A 345 3.91 -15.13 18.91
CA GLY A 345 4.69 -15.20 20.14
C GLY A 345 5.52 -16.47 20.25
#